data_8d9c4b5f3e6f1ea36a6171331d1b51ba
#
_entry.id   8d9c4b5f3e6f1ea36a6171331d1b51ba
#
_cell.length_a   1.000
_cell.length_b   1.000
_cell.length_c   1.000
_cell.angle_alpha   90.00
_cell.angle_beta   90.00
_cell.angle_gamma   90.00
#
_symmetry.space_group_name_H-M   'P 1'
#
loop_
_entity.id
_entity.type
_entity.pdbx_description
1 polymer ?
#
loop_
_entity_poly.entity_id
_entity_poly.type
_entity_poly.pdbx_seq_one_letter_code
_entity_poly.pdbx_strand_id
1 'polypeptide(L)'
;TWNGQPLIYSGQELPNTKRLAFFDKDPIQWTDTTPLLHDFYKTLLTSRKQFPVLYSSNVFNLPTEGAVMAYLKQDQGQIALVVLNFSTERQHVHVEHEAFNGKFTNLFSGLSFEFNGNSHFEMMPGEYIVYVKS
;
A
#
# COMPACT_ATOMS: atom_id res chain seq x y z
N THR A 1 -0.09 -1.76 5.03
CA THR A 1 1.34 -2.13 4.99
C THR A 1 2.21 -1.39 6.02
N TRP A 2 1.76 -0.27 6.60
CA TRP A 2 2.44 0.41 7.71
C TRP A 2 2.36 -0.40 9.01
N ASN A 3 3.08 0.01 10.05
CA ASN A 3 3.06 -0.66 11.35
C ASN A 3 1.69 -0.56 12.03
N GLY A 4 1.35 -1.57 12.82
CA GLY A 4 0.12 -1.64 13.58
C GLY A 4 -0.89 -2.64 13.01
N GLN A 5 -2.05 -2.70 13.66
CA GLN A 5 -3.17 -3.55 13.23
C GLN A 5 -4.06 -2.78 12.24
N PRO A 6 -4.41 -3.40 11.11
CA PRO A 6 -5.37 -2.77 10.20
C PRO A 6 -6.75 -2.73 10.83
N LEU A 7 -7.41 -1.59 10.72
CA LEU A 7 -8.80 -1.41 11.07
C LEU A 7 -9.56 -0.94 9.82
N ILE A 8 -10.59 -1.67 9.43
CA ILE A 8 -11.57 -1.20 8.45
C ILE A 8 -12.84 -0.87 9.20
N TYR A 9 -13.21 0.40 9.21
CA TYR A 9 -14.44 0.84 9.82
C TYR A 9 -15.64 0.55 8.90
N SER A 10 -16.79 0.26 9.48
CA SER A 10 -18.01 -0.07 8.73
C SER A 10 -18.31 0.92 7.62
N GLY A 11 -18.47 0.44 6.38
CA GLY A 11 -18.76 1.24 5.19
C GLY A 11 -17.55 1.93 4.55
N GLN A 12 -16.34 1.74 5.08
CA GLN A 12 -15.13 2.33 4.49
C GLN A 12 -14.83 1.76 3.10
N GLU A 13 -15.24 0.54 2.82
CA GLU A 13 -15.16 -0.10 1.50
C GLU A 13 -16.10 0.52 0.45
N LEU A 14 -17.11 1.28 0.89
CA LEU A 14 -18.07 2.01 0.04
C LEU A 14 -17.59 3.44 -0.16
N PRO A 15 -16.50 3.88 -0.48
CA PRO A 15 -15.90 5.22 -0.45
C PRO A 15 -16.89 6.32 0.06
N ASN A 16 -17.39 6.13 1.27
CA ASN A 16 -18.36 7.02 1.87
C ASN A 16 -17.67 8.33 2.29
N THR A 17 -18.05 9.43 1.67
CA THR A 17 -17.54 10.78 1.95
C THR A 17 -18.37 11.53 2.99
N LYS A 18 -19.51 10.97 3.41
CA LYS A 18 -20.39 11.57 4.41
C LYS A 18 -19.72 11.52 5.78
N ARG A 19 -19.70 12.65 6.49
CA ARG A 19 -19.37 12.68 7.91
C ARG A 19 -20.51 12.04 8.69
N LEU A 20 -20.25 10.92 9.33
CA LEU A 20 -21.25 10.21 10.15
C LEU A 20 -21.60 11.02 11.40
N ALA A 21 -22.89 10.97 11.79
CA ALA A 21 -23.36 11.55 13.06
C ALA A 21 -22.76 10.77 14.24
N PHE A 22 -22.31 11.48 15.26
CA PHE A 22 -21.61 10.86 16.38
C PHE A 22 -22.55 10.24 17.42
N PHE A 23 -23.69 10.88 17.69
CA PHE A 23 -24.64 10.46 18.73
C PHE A 23 -25.97 9.92 18.19
N ASP A 24 -26.23 10.10 16.90
CA ASP A 24 -27.48 9.69 16.29
C ASP A 24 -27.30 8.41 15.47
N LYS A 25 -28.43 7.70 15.25
CA LYS A 25 -28.43 6.58 14.31
C LYS A 25 -28.18 7.10 12.89
N ASP A 26 -27.04 6.74 12.33
CA ASP A 26 -26.66 7.11 10.97
C ASP A 26 -26.33 5.84 10.17
N PRO A 27 -27.32 5.24 9.48
CA PRO A 27 -27.13 3.97 8.80
C PRO A 27 -26.24 4.14 7.57
N ILE A 28 -25.37 3.17 7.37
CA ILE A 28 -24.56 3.06 6.17
C ILE A 28 -25.48 2.65 5.00
N GLN A 29 -25.35 3.35 3.90
CA GLN A 29 -26.08 3.03 2.66
C GLN A 29 -25.34 1.91 1.91
N TRP A 30 -25.67 0.66 2.25
CA TRP A 30 -25.13 -0.50 1.55
C TRP A 30 -25.72 -0.57 0.14
N THR A 31 -24.89 -0.98 -0.82
CA THR A 31 -25.31 -1.23 -2.21
C THR A 31 -25.46 -2.73 -2.44
N ASP A 32 -26.31 -3.10 -3.38
CA ASP A 32 -26.48 -4.52 -3.79
C ASP A 32 -25.32 -5.03 -4.67
N THR A 33 -24.37 -4.16 -4.97
CA THR A 33 -23.18 -4.49 -5.77
C THR A 33 -21.94 -4.59 -4.87
N THR A 34 -20.91 -5.28 -5.36
CA THR A 34 -19.62 -5.33 -4.68
C THR A 34 -19.07 -3.92 -4.49
N PRO A 35 -18.71 -3.53 -3.25
CA PRO A 35 -18.15 -2.20 -2.98
C PRO A 35 -16.89 -1.91 -3.80
N LEU A 36 -16.72 -0.66 -4.22
CA LEU A 36 -15.61 -0.22 -5.09
C LEU A 36 -14.23 -0.57 -4.54
N LEU A 37 -14.03 -0.46 -3.22
CA LEU A 37 -12.75 -0.74 -2.57
C LEU A 37 -12.63 -2.17 -2.04
N HIS A 38 -13.61 -3.05 -2.33
CA HIS A 38 -13.61 -4.44 -1.83
C HIS A 38 -12.34 -5.19 -2.23
N ASP A 39 -12.02 -5.22 -3.52
CA ASP A 39 -10.87 -5.98 -4.02
C ASP A 39 -9.54 -5.40 -3.56
N PHE A 40 -9.47 -4.07 -3.41
CA PHE A 40 -8.32 -3.40 -2.82
C PHE A 40 -8.06 -3.85 -1.37
N TYR A 41 -9.09 -3.81 -0.51
CA TYR A 41 -8.96 -4.28 0.87
C TYR A 41 -8.70 -5.79 0.96
N LYS A 42 -9.37 -6.57 0.12
CA LYS A 42 -9.15 -8.01 0.03
C LYS A 42 -7.69 -8.33 -0.32
N THR A 43 -7.13 -7.66 -1.32
CA THR A 43 -5.72 -7.81 -1.70
C THR A 43 -4.80 -7.47 -0.54
N LEU A 44 -4.96 -6.31 0.10
CA LEU A 44 -4.13 -5.89 1.23
C LEU A 44 -4.19 -6.86 2.41
N LEU A 45 -5.40 -7.30 2.80
CA LEU A 45 -5.58 -8.19 3.95
C LEU A 45 -5.08 -9.61 3.67
N THR A 46 -5.29 -10.11 2.45
CA THR A 46 -4.80 -11.43 2.03
C THR A 46 -3.27 -11.43 1.96
N SER A 47 -2.69 -10.41 1.32
CA SER A 47 -1.23 -10.26 1.23
C SER A 47 -0.58 -10.14 2.60
N ARG A 48 -1.21 -9.42 3.53
CA ARG A 48 -0.71 -9.32 4.92
C ARG A 48 -0.66 -10.68 5.62
N LYS A 49 -1.58 -11.60 5.34
CA LYS A 49 -1.55 -12.99 5.86
C LYS A 49 -0.48 -13.83 5.18
N GLN A 50 -0.29 -13.61 3.87
CA GLN A 50 0.63 -14.41 3.05
C GLN A 50 2.10 -14.00 3.25
N PHE A 51 2.37 -12.70 3.47
CA PHE A 51 3.72 -12.15 3.57
C PHE A 51 3.95 -11.53 4.95
N PRO A 52 4.59 -12.24 5.89
CA PRO A 52 4.94 -11.75 7.22
C PRO A 52 5.62 -10.39 7.23
N VAL A 53 6.47 -10.10 6.25
CA VAL A 53 7.14 -8.80 6.10
C VAL A 53 6.16 -7.60 6.10
N LEU A 54 4.93 -7.78 5.64
CA LEU A 54 3.94 -6.70 5.57
C LEU A 54 3.39 -6.28 6.95
N TYR A 55 3.53 -7.11 7.99
CA TYR A 55 3.18 -6.76 9.37
C TYR A 55 4.39 -6.63 10.31
N SER A 56 5.59 -6.86 9.81
CA SER A 56 6.81 -6.61 10.56
C SER A 56 6.92 -5.15 10.99
N SER A 57 7.51 -4.90 12.16
CA SER A 57 7.82 -3.55 12.64
C SER A 57 9.13 -2.99 12.09
N ASN A 58 9.89 -3.80 11.36
CA ASN A 58 11.19 -3.41 10.80
C ASN A 58 10.97 -2.60 9.51
N VAL A 59 10.93 -1.28 9.63
CA VAL A 59 10.65 -0.33 8.54
C VAL A 59 11.84 0.59 8.35
N PHE A 60 12.30 0.71 7.11
CA PHE A 60 13.36 1.63 6.68
C PHE A 60 12.74 2.68 5.76
N ASN A 61 12.62 3.92 6.24
CA ASN A 61 12.16 5.01 5.40
C ASN A 61 13.23 5.33 4.34
N LEU A 62 12.77 5.50 3.10
CA LEU A 62 13.60 5.92 1.99
C LEU A 62 13.44 7.43 1.78
N PRO A 63 14.52 8.15 1.43
CA PRO A 63 14.43 9.56 1.10
C PRO A 63 13.48 9.78 -0.07
N THR A 64 12.54 10.71 0.11
CA THR A 64 11.59 11.16 -0.93
C THR A 64 11.34 12.65 -0.79
N GLU A 65 10.85 13.29 -1.84
CA GLU A 65 10.50 14.70 -1.85
C GLU A 65 8.98 14.89 -1.87
N GLY A 66 8.52 16.06 -1.41
CA GLY A 66 7.13 16.46 -1.47
C GLY A 66 6.18 15.55 -0.67
N ALA A 67 5.04 15.24 -1.27
CA ALA A 67 3.98 14.41 -0.68
C ALA A 67 4.09 12.92 -1.09
N VAL A 68 5.30 12.43 -1.30
CA VAL A 68 5.59 11.02 -1.56
C VAL A 68 6.14 10.37 -0.30
N MET A 69 5.74 9.15 -0.04
CA MET A 69 6.30 8.30 1.01
C MET A 69 6.81 7.00 0.39
N ALA A 70 8.07 6.67 0.65
CA ALA A 70 8.64 5.39 0.28
C ALA A 70 9.32 4.73 1.48
N TYR A 71 9.17 3.42 1.61
CA TYR A 71 9.83 2.66 2.65
C TYR A 71 10.03 1.20 2.24
N LEU A 72 11.06 0.59 2.80
CA LEU A 72 11.30 -0.85 2.78
C LEU A 72 10.90 -1.47 4.10
N LYS A 73 10.44 -2.70 4.04
CA LYS A 73 10.29 -3.60 5.19
C LYS A 73 11.12 -4.84 4.95
N GLN A 74 11.73 -5.36 6.01
CA GLN A 74 12.52 -6.59 5.94
C GLN A 74 12.15 -7.49 7.12
N ASP A 75 11.89 -8.75 6.83
CA ASP A 75 11.59 -9.74 7.85
C ASP A 75 11.83 -11.16 7.34
N GLN A 76 12.57 -11.97 8.08
CA GLN A 76 12.81 -13.39 7.81
C GLN A 76 13.21 -13.70 6.35
N GLY A 77 14.04 -12.84 5.75
CA GLY A 77 14.49 -12.98 4.37
C GLY A 77 13.52 -12.43 3.32
N GLN A 78 12.32 -12.03 3.71
CA GLN A 78 11.39 -11.33 2.85
C GLN A 78 11.67 -9.82 2.83
N ILE A 79 11.38 -9.18 1.71
CA ILE A 79 11.52 -7.74 1.54
C ILE A 79 10.25 -7.20 0.89
N ALA A 80 9.76 -6.07 1.39
CA ALA A 80 8.69 -5.33 0.74
C ALA A 80 9.10 -3.87 0.50
N LEU A 81 8.87 -3.37 -0.71
CA LEU A 81 8.95 -1.96 -1.05
C LEU A 81 7.54 -1.39 -1.17
N VAL A 82 7.30 -0.28 -0.51
CA VAL A 82 6.06 0.49 -0.62
C VAL A 82 6.38 1.91 -1.06
N VAL A 83 5.67 2.39 -2.09
CA VAL A 83 5.75 3.79 -2.56
C VAL A 83 4.33 4.33 -2.68
N LEU A 84 4.08 5.50 -2.10
CA LEU A 84 2.77 6.13 -2.00
C LEU A 84 2.87 7.58 -2.47
N ASN A 85 2.06 7.99 -3.44
CA ASN A 85 1.91 9.38 -3.83
C ASN A 85 0.64 9.97 -3.20
N PHE A 86 0.79 10.82 -2.19
CA PHE A 86 -0.31 11.51 -1.51
C PHE A 86 -0.68 12.84 -2.16
N SER A 87 -0.01 13.23 -3.25
CA SER A 87 -0.29 14.48 -3.93
C SER A 87 -1.41 14.33 -4.98
N THR A 88 -1.89 15.46 -5.43
CA THR A 88 -2.81 15.57 -6.57
C THR A 88 -2.09 15.73 -7.91
N GLU A 89 -0.77 15.56 -7.91
CA GLU A 89 0.10 15.73 -9.07
C GLU A 89 0.89 14.45 -9.34
N ARG A 90 1.36 14.32 -10.58
CA ARG A 90 2.31 13.29 -10.97
C ARG A 90 3.64 13.52 -10.27
N GLN A 91 4.24 12.46 -9.75
CA GLN A 91 5.53 12.49 -9.08
C GLN A 91 6.53 11.53 -9.73
N HIS A 92 7.79 11.92 -9.75
CA HIS A 92 8.90 11.08 -10.14
C HIS A 92 9.68 10.69 -8.88
N VAL A 93 9.72 9.42 -8.60
CA VAL A 93 10.29 8.89 -7.36
C VAL A 93 11.52 8.06 -7.67
N HIS A 94 12.65 8.44 -7.12
CA HIS A 94 13.87 7.65 -7.16
C HIS A 94 14.00 6.84 -5.88
N VAL A 95 14.16 5.54 -6.03
CA VAL A 95 14.39 4.58 -4.91
C VAL A 95 15.76 3.95 -5.10
N GLU A 96 16.61 4.12 -4.09
CA GLU A 96 17.93 3.50 -4.05
C GLU A 96 18.15 2.82 -2.68
N HIS A 97 18.33 1.51 -2.70
CA HIS A 97 18.65 0.73 -1.51
C HIS A 97 19.17 -0.66 -1.91
N GLU A 98 20.25 -1.12 -1.29
CA GLU A 98 20.87 -2.41 -1.60
C GLU A 98 19.94 -3.63 -1.48
N ALA A 99 19.00 -3.58 -0.53
CA ALA A 99 18.02 -4.65 -0.32
C ALA A 99 16.97 -4.71 -1.46
N PHE A 100 16.77 -3.62 -2.22
CA PHE A 100 15.89 -3.59 -3.38
C PHE A 100 16.59 -4.14 -4.63
N ASN A 101 17.02 -5.40 -4.52
CA ASN A 101 17.77 -6.10 -5.55
C ASN A 101 17.17 -7.50 -5.79
N GLY A 102 17.06 -7.93 -7.06
CA GLY A 102 16.50 -9.19 -7.51
C GLY A 102 15.02 -9.08 -7.93
N LYS A 103 14.34 -10.22 -8.00
CA LYS A 103 12.99 -10.32 -8.51
C LYS A 103 11.94 -9.97 -7.44
N PHE A 104 11.12 -8.99 -7.74
CA PHE A 104 9.99 -8.56 -6.91
C PHE A 104 8.67 -8.70 -7.67
N THR A 105 7.60 -9.00 -6.96
CA THR A 105 6.25 -9.11 -7.53
C THR A 105 5.37 -7.98 -6.98
N ASN A 106 4.70 -7.25 -7.87
CA ASN A 106 3.70 -6.24 -7.49
C ASN A 106 2.45 -6.95 -6.96
N LEU A 107 2.02 -6.60 -5.75
CA LEU A 107 0.89 -7.28 -5.08
C LEU A 107 -0.46 -7.07 -5.76
N PHE A 108 -0.64 -5.99 -6.50
CA PHE A 108 -1.92 -5.65 -7.12
C PHE A 108 -2.02 -6.17 -8.56
N SER A 109 -0.95 -6.07 -9.33
CA SER A 109 -0.93 -6.55 -10.72
C SER A 109 -0.49 -8.01 -10.86
N GLY A 110 0.21 -8.56 -9.87
CA GLY A 110 0.84 -9.88 -9.94
C GLY A 110 2.06 -9.94 -10.88
N LEU A 111 2.44 -8.82 -11.50
CA LEU A 111 3.60 -8.77 -12.39
C LEU A 111 4.90 -8.75 -11.60
N SER A 112 5.90 -9.46 -12.12
CA SER A 112 7.23 -9.50 -11.51
C SER A 112 8.23 -8.69 -12.33
N PHE A 113 9.13 -8.02 -11.62
CA PHE A 113 10.19 -7.19 -12.19
C PHE A 113 11.51 -7.50 -11.50
N GLU A 114 12.60 -7.38 -12.25
CA GLU A 114 13.97 -7.51 -11.73
C GLU A 114 14.50 -6.11 -11.42
N PHE A 115 14.99 -5.93 -10.19
CA PHE A 115 15.60 -4.68 -9.73
C PHE A 115 17.06 -4.91 -9.33
N ASN A 116 17.86 -3.86 -9.36
CA ASN A 116 19.31 -3.90 -9.09
C ASN A 116 19.73 -2.92 -7.97
N GLY A 117 18.82 -2.63 -7.05
CA GLY A 117 19.05 -1.68 -5.94
C GLY A 117 18.72 -0.25 -6.27
N ASN A 118 18.37 0.06 -7.53
CA ASN A 118 18.06 1.41 -8.00
C ASN A 118 16.87 1.35 -8.95
N SER A 119 15.90 2.24 -8.79
CA SER A 119 14.76 2.35 -9.69
C SER A 119 14.11 3.73 -9.67
N HIS A 120 13.51 4.09 -10.80
CA HIS A 120 12.71 5.29 -10.95
C HIS A 120 11.25 4.90 -11.20
N PHE A 121 10.35 5.49 -10.43
CA PHE A 121 8.91 5.30 -10.58
C PHE A 121 8.24 6.61 -11.00
N GLU A 122 7.38 6.54 -11.99
CA GLU A 122 6.45 7.60 -12.32
C GLU A 122 5.13 7.26 -11.64
N MET A 123 4.71 8.10 -10.70
CA MET A 123 3.54 7.88 -9.85
C MET A 123 2.44 8.87 -10.18
N MET A 124 1.28 8.37 -10.60
CA MET A 124 0.10 9.21 -10.80
C MET A 124 -0.46 9.75 -9.48
N PRO A 125 -1.32 10.79 -9.49
CA PRO A 125 -2.00 11.27 -8.29
C PRO A 125 -2.70 10.14 -7.52
N GLY A 126 -2.40 10.01 -6.21
CA GLY A 126 -2.99 8.98 -5.36
C GLY A 126 -2.54 7.55 -5.66
N GLU A 127 -1.59 7.35 -6.56
CA GLU A 127 -1.08 6.02 -6.89
C GLU A 127 -0.24 5.42 -5.76
N TYR A 128 -0.28 4.11 -5.69
CA TYR A 128 0.48 3.30 -4.74
C TYR A 128 1.11 2.09 -5.43
N ILE A 129 2.29 1.73 -4.96
CA ILE A 129 3.04 0.55 -5.39
C ILE A 129 3.41 -0.26 -4.17
N VAL A 130 3.17 -1.57 -4.22
CA VAL A 130 3.64 -2.52 -3.20
C VAL A 130 4.28 -3.70 -3.91
N TYR A 131 5.58 -3.80 -3.79
CA TYR A 131 6.37 -4.92 -4.29
C TYR A 131 6.82 -5.82 -3.15
N VAL A 132 6.80 -7.12 -3.36
CA VAL A 132 7.33 -8.10 -2.41
C VAL A 132 8.32 -9.04 -3.08
N LYS A 133 9.36 -9.39 -2.32
CA LYS A 133 10.33 -10.44 -2.62
C LYS A 133 10.26 -11.48 -1.50
N SER A 134 10.08 -12.73 -1.85
CA SER A 134 10.03 -13.88 -0.93
C SER A 134 11.17 -14.85 -1.24
#